data_c8e4c7257343703b89db894ef19c8c86
#
_entry.id   c8e4c7257343703b89db894ef19c8c86
#
_cell.length_a   1.000
_cell.length_b   1.000
_cell.length_c   1.000
_cell.angle_alpha   90.00
_cell.angle_beta   90.00
_cell.angle_gamma   90.00
#
_symmetry.space_group_name_H-M   'P 1'
#
loop_
_entity.id
_entity.type
_entity.pdbx_description
1 polymer ?
#
loop_
_entity_poly.entity_id
_entity_poly.type
_entity_poly.pdbx_seq_one_letter_code
_entity_poly.pdbx_strand_id
1 'polypeptide(L)'
;MSTFLSFTTRNIKLFFKDLGLFLVSLITPGILLILFVTFLGDVYKNSFVSIIEAFRLTASDKIINGLSGGQLVSSLLSTSCVTVSFCSNMIMVQDKVYGMANDFTISPVKRSTMALSYYVATFANTMIVCLFALGICLIYLSCVGWFLSFADVMFILLDVVLLALF
;
A
#
# COMPACT_ATOMS: atom_id res chain seq x y z
N MET A 1 -17.77 13.18 -19.87
CA MET A 1 -17.66 12.81 -18.46
C MET A 1 -18.04 11.35 -18.19
N SER A 2 -19.11 10.83 -18.81
CA SER A 2 -19.51 9.42 -18.72
C SER A 2 -18.45 8.42 -19.18
N THR A 3 -17.77 8.71 -20.29
CA THR A 3 -16.74 7.83 -20.87
C THR A 3 -15.52 7.65 -19.95
N PHE A 4 -15.03 8.72 -19.34
CA PHE A 4 -13.92 8.68 -18.38
C PHE A 4 -14.25 7.77 -17.19
N LEU A 5 -15.42 7.97 -16.57
CA LEU A 5 -15.87 7.16 -15.44
C LEU A 5 -16.04 5.68 -15.81
N SER A 6 -16.57 5.40 -17.01
CA SER A 6 -16.70 4.02 -17.49
C SER A 6 -15.35 3.33 -17.65
N PHE A 7 -14.35 4.01 -18.20
CA PHE A 7 -12.98 3.47 -18.32
C PHE A 7 -12.33 3.26 -16.95
N THR A 8 -12.42 4.22 -16.05
CA THR A 8 -11.88 4.10 -14.70
C THR A 8 -12.51 2.92 -13.95
N THR A 9 -13.84 2.81 -13.98
CA THR A 9 -14.57 1.70 -13.33
C THR A 9 -14.20 0.35 -13.95
N ARG A 10 -14.03 0.28 -15.29
CA ARG A 10 -13.56 -0.94 -15.97
C ARG A 10 -12.18 -1.35 -15.45
N ASN A 11 -11.22 -0.43 -15.39
CA ASN A 11 -9.86 -0.71 -14.97
C ASN A 11 -9.79 -1.16 -13.50
N ILE A 12 -10.56 -0.55 -12.61
CA ILE A 12 -10.70 -0.99 -11.22
C ILE A 12 -11.27 -2.41 -11.16
N LYS A 13 -12.36 -2.68 -11.89
CA LYS A 13 -12.96 -4.03 -11.92
C LYS A 13 -12.01 -5.08 -12.49
N LEU A 14 -11.20 -4.75 -13.49
CA LEU A 14 -10.23 -5.67 -14.06
C LEU A 14 -9.16 -6.03 -13.03
N PHE A 15 -8.65 -5.08 -12.26
CA PHE A 15 -7.68 -5.35 -11.20
C PHE A 15 -8.20 -6.36 -10.18
N PHE A 16 -9.41 -6.18 -9.69
CA PHE A 16 -9.99 -7.11 -8.70
C PHE A 16 -10.45 -8.43 -9.32
N LYS A 17 -10.76 -8.47 -10.62
CA LYS A 17 -11.15 -9.68 -11.33
C LYS A 17 -9.94 -10.55 -11.71
N ASP A 18 -8.79 -9.94 -11.96
CA ASP A 18 -7.53 -10.63 -12.21
C ASP A 18 -6.94 -11.10 -10.88
N LEU A 19 -7.29 -12.36 -10.51
CA LEU A 19 -6.81 -12.99 -9.28
C LEU A 19 -5.29 -13.03 -9.20
N GLY A 20 -4.58 -13.10 -10.33
CA GLY A 20 -3.12 -13.10 -10.38
C GLY A 20 -2.55 -11.77 -9.88
N LEU A 21 -2.98 -10.65 -10.46
CA LEU A 21 -2.52 -9.31 -10.07
C LEU A 21 -2.93 -8.97 -8.64
N PHE A 22 -4.16 -9.30 -8.26
CA PHE A 22 -4.68 -9.05 -6.91
C PHE A 22 -3.91 -9.86 -5.85
N LEU A 23 -3.70 -11.17 -6.06
CA LEU A 23 -2.95 -12.01 -5.13
C LEU A 23 -1.51 -11.56 -4.98
N VAL A 24 -0.81 -11.25 -6.09
CA VAL A 24 0.57 -10.75 -6.03
C VAL A 24 0.64 -9.46 -5.22
N SER A 25 -0.33 -8.56 -5.38
CA SER A 25 -0.37 -7.31 -4.62
C SER A 25 -0.57 -7.52 -3.11
N LEU A 26 -1.25 -8.60 -2.69
CA LEU A 26 -1.48 -8.95 -1.28
C LEU A 26 -0.38 -9.83 -0.68
N ILE A 27 0.27 -10.66 -1.49
CA ILE A 27 1.33 -11.56 -1.01
C ILE A 27 2.51 -10.76 -0.46
N THR A 28 2.91 -9.68 -1.14
CA THR A 28 4.06 -8.86 -0.73
C THR A 28 3.90 -8.27 0.68
N PRO A 29 2.84 -7.54 1.01
CA PRO A 29 2.62 -7.07 2.38
C PRO A 29 2.42 -8.21 3.38
N GLY A 30 1.81 -9.32 2.95
CA GLY A 30 1.63 -10.50 3.78
C GLY A 30 2.95 -11.16 4.19
N ILE A 31 3.85 -11.37 3.25
CA ILE A 31 5.20 -11.91 3.53
C ILE A 31 5.97 -10.97 4.45
N LEU A 32 5.90 -9.68 4.21
CA LEU A 32 6.63 -8.68 5.01
C LEU A 32 6.10 -8.64 6.45
N LEU A 33 4.79 -8.78 6.64
CA LEU A 33 4.19 -8.89 7.95
C LEU A 33 4.65 -10.16 8.68
N ILE A 34 4.66 -11.31 8.01
CA ILE A 34 5.13 -12.58 8.59
C ILE A 34 6.61 -12.46 8.98
N LEU A 35 7.46 -11.91 8.11
CA LEU A 35 8.89 -11.70 8.40
C LEU A 35 9.08 -10.76 9.59
N PHE A 36 8.26 -9.73 9.71
CA PHE A 36 8.34 -8.82 10.84
C PHE A 36 7.98 -9.54 12.14
N VAL A 37 6.88 -10.28 12.17
CA VAL A 37 6.41 -10.98 13.36
C VAL A 37 7.40 -12.05 13.81
N THR A 38 8.03 -12.77 12.86
CA THR A 38 8.92 -13.89 13.17
C THR A 38 10.36 -13.49 13.46
N PHE A 39 10.86 -12.43 12.84
CA PHE A 39 12.28 -12.11 12.88
C PHE A 39 12.59 -10.60 13.08
N LEU A 40 11.99 -9.73 12.28
CA LEU A 40 12.35 -8.31 12.29
C LEU A 40 11.94 -7.60 13.59
N GLY A 41 10.87 -8.03 14.23
CA GLY A 41 10.39 -7.42 15.46
C GLY A 41 11.45 -7.46 16.58
N ASP A 42 12.11 -8.60 16.76
CA ASP A 42 13.17 -8.77 17.76
C ASP A 42 14.46 -8.01 17.36
N VAL A 43 14.80 -7.99 16.06
CA VAL A 43 15.94 -7.24 15.55
C VAL A 43 15.77 -5.75 15.79
N TYR A 44 14.59 -5.20 15.48
CA TYR A 44 14.31 -3.78 15.71
C TYR A 44 14.29 -3.43 17.20
N LYS A 45 13.68 -4.27 18.05
CA LYS A 45 13.71 -4.06 19.51
C LYS A 45 15.13 -4.02 20.05
N ASN A 46 15.96 -4.99 19.68
CA ASN A 46 17.34 -5.05 20.13
C ASN A 46 18.16 -3.86 19.62
N SER A 47 17.91 -3.43 18.38
CA SER A 47 18.58 -2.23 17.83
C SER A 47 18.17 -0.96 18.57
N PHE A 48 16.89 -0.79 18.89
CA PHE A 48 16.43 0.37 19.67
C PHE A 48 16.95 0.34 21.11
N VAL A 49 16.98 -0.82 21.75
CA VAL A 49 17.58 -0.98 23.09
C VAL A 49 19.05 -0.58 23.09
N SER A 50 19.83 -1.06 22.11
CA SER A 50 21.25 -0.73 21.99
C SER A 50 21.49 0.78 21.81
N ILE A 51 20.65 1.45 21.02
CA ILE A 51 20.72 2.89 20.80
C ILE A 51 20.41 3.64 22.10
N ILE A 52 19.36 3.25 22.81
CA ILE A 52 18.94 3.89 24.06
C ILE A 52 20.00 3.73 25.14
N GLU A 53 20.61 2.56 25.25
CA GLU A 53 21.71 2.28 26.17
C GLU A 53 22.96 3.12 25.83
N ALA A 54 23.30 3.27 24.53
CA ALA A 54 24.43 4.09 24.08
C ALA A 54 24.27 5.57 24.49
N PHE A 55 23.05 6.07 24.49
CA PHE A 55 22.74 7.44 24.92
C PHE A 55 22.46 7.57 26.43
N ARG A 56 22.58 6.49 27.20
CA ARG A 56 22.27 6.43 28.64
C ARG A 56 20.86 6.94 28.98
N LEU A 57 19.92 6.75 28.09
CA LEU A 57 18.52 7.10 28.29
C LEU A 57 17.77 5.90 28.86
N THR A 58 16.88 6.14 29.82
CA THR A 58 15.93 5.14 30.29
C THR A 58 14.65 5.29 29.51
N ALA A 59 14.38 4.36 28.59
CA ALA A 59 13.10 4.33 27.88
C ALA A 59 12.22 3.22 28.45
N SER A 60 10.93 3.52 28.56
CA SER A 60 9.92 2.52 28.93
C SER A 60 9.77 1.51 27.79
N ASP A 61 9.52 0.24 28.11
CA ASP A 61 9.24 -0.82 27.13
C ASP A 61 8.10 -0.47 26.17
N LYS A 62 7.17 0.39 26.61
CA LYS A 62 6.10 0.94 25.75
C LYS A 62 6.65 1.76 24.60
N ILE A 63 7.67 2.58 24.83
CA ILE A 63 8.27 3.44 23.79
C ILE A 63 8.99 2.57 22.75
N ILE A 64 9.74 1.56 23.20
CA ILE A 64 10.47 0.64 22.33
C ILE A 64 9.49 -0.14 21.44
N ASN A 65 8.44 -0.67 22.04
CA ASN A 65 7.41 -1.39 21.29
C ASN A 65 6.65 -0.46 20.32
N GLY A 66 6.38 0.79 20.71
CA GLY A 66 5.77 1.79 19.85
C GLY A 66 6.62 2.15 18.63
N LEU A 67 7.93 2.37 18.82
CA LEU A 67 8.88 2.63 17.75
C LEU A 67 8.98 1.44 16.79
N SER A 68 9.08 0.21 17.32
CA SER A 68 9.10 -1.01 16.49
C SER A 68 7.82 -1.18 15.70
N GLY A 69 6.65 -0.92 16.31
CA GLY A 69 5.36 -0.96 15.63
C GLY A 69 5.22 0.11 14.54
N GLY A 70 5.68 1.33 14.81
CA GLY A 70 5.71 2.40 13.81
C GLY A 70 6.57 2.06 12.60
N GLN A 71 7.75 1.45 12.82
CA GLN A 71 8.62 0.98 11.76
C GLN A 71 7.96 -0.11 10.89
N LEU A 72 7.22 -1.04 11.52
CA LEU A 72 6.42 -2.04 10.81
C LEU A 72 5.40 -1.38 9.88
N VAL A 73 4.57 -0.49 10.43
CA VAL A 73 3.49 0.17 9.67
C VAL A 73 4.08 0.93 8.48
N SER A 74 5.12 1.74 8.72
CA SER A 74 5.76 2.53 7.67
C SER A 74 6.34 1.66 6.55
N SER A 75 7.13 0.63 6.88
CA SER A 75 7.75 -0.25 5.89
C SER A 75 6.72 -1.06 5.10
N LEU A 76 5.68 -1.56 5.77
CA LEU A 76 4.63 -2.35 5.14
C LEU A 76 3.78 -1.51 4.19
N LEU A 77 3.36 -0.31 4.61
CA LEU A 77 2.55 0.57 3.77
C LEU A 77 3.33 1.08 2.56
N SER A 78 4.59 1.50 2.76
CA SER A 78 5.45 1.96 1.66
C SER A 78 5.64 0.87 0.60
N THR A 79 6.01 -0.34 1.02
CA THR A 79 6.20 -1.47 0.10
C THR A 79 4.89 -1.86 -0.58
N SER A 80 3.78 -1.83 0.14
CA SER A 80 2.45 -2.12 -0.42
C SER A 80 2.06 -1.11 -1.49
N CYS A 81 2.24 0.19 -1.25
CA CYS A 81 1.96 1.24 -2.23
C CYS A 81 2.69 1.00 -3.55
N VAL A 82 4.00 0.75 -3.48
CA VAL A 82 4.83 0.51 -4.68
C VAL A 82 4.37 -0.74 -5.42
N THR A 83 4.18 -1.85 -4.71
CA THR A 83 3.80 -3.13 -5.33
C THR A 83 2.41 -3.05 -5.97
N VAL A 84 1.43 -2.49 -5.28
CA VAL A 84 0.05 -2.36 -5.81
C VAL A 84 0.01 -1.42 -7.01
N SER A 85 0.72 -0.30 -6.96
CA SER A 85 0.82 0.63 -8.09
C SER A 85 1.44 -0.04 -9.30
N PHE A 86 2.50 -0.84 -9.11
CA PHE A 86 3.11 -1.61 -10.18
C PHE A 86 2.14 -2.63 -10.78
N CYS A 87 1.50 -3.46 -9.94
CA CYS A 87 0.53 -4.46 -10.38
C CYS A 87 -0.67 -3.82 -11.10
N SER A 88 -1.17 -2.68 -10.62
CA SER A 88 -2.27 -1.98 -11.27
C SER A 88 -1.89 -1.41 -12.64
N ASN A 89 -0.65 -0.93 -12.79
CA ASN A 89 -0.15 -0.44 -14.09
C ASN A 89 0.06 -1.56 -15.11
N MET A 90 0.21 -2.83 -14.66
CA MET A 90 0.29 -3.98 -15.57
C MET A 90 -0.97 -4.14 -16.42
N ILE A 91 -2.13 -3.67 -15.97
CA ILE A 91 -3.37 -3.68 -16.76
C ILE A 91 -3.20 -2.85 -18.04
N MET A 92 -2.55 -1.68 -17.95
CA MET A 92 -2.27 -0.85 -19.12
C MET A 92 -1.34 -1.58 -20.11
N VAL A 93 -0.37 -2.33 -19.62
CA VAL A 93 0.54 -3.13 -20.44
C VAL A 93 -0.21 -4.28 -21.10
N GLN A 94 -1.05 -4.99 -20.36
CA GLN A 94 -1.89 -6.07 -20.87
C GLN A 94 -2.85 -5.57 -21.96
N ASP A 95 -3.54 -4.47 -21.77
CA ASP A 95 -4.43 -3.87 -22.76
C ASP A 95 -3.65 -3.52 -24.05
N LYS A 96 -2.39 -3.11 -23.93
CA LYS A 96 -1.54 -2.85 -25.09
C LYS A 96 -1.10 -4.12 -25.80
N VAL A 97 -0.71 -5.16 -25.05
CA VAL A 97 -0.24 -6.45 -25.60
C VAL A 97 -1.38 -7.21 -26.28
N TYR A 98 -2.58 -7.19 -25.70
CA TYR A 98 -3.76 -7.87 -26.27
C TYR A 98 -4.44 -7.07 -27.38
N GLY A 99 -3.89 -5.92 -27.77
CA GLY A 99 -4.41 -5.13 -28.89
C GLY A 99 -5.65 -4.29 -28.55
N MET A 100 -6.19 -4.36 -27.34
CA MET A 100 -7.33 -3.53 -26.92
C MET A 100 -7.04 -2.03 -27.03
N ALA A 101 -5.75 -1.65 -26.90
CA ALA A 101 -5.32 -0.26 -27.09
C ALA A 101 -5.57 0.23 -28.55
N ASN A 102 -5.58 -0.67 -29.53
CA ASN A 102 -5.86 -0.32 -30.94
C ASN A 102 -7.35 0.00 -31.12
N ASP A 103 -8.23 -0.74 -30.47
CA ASP A 103 -9.69 -0.48 -30.50
C ASP A 103 -10.00 0.90 -29.92
N PHE A 104 -9.24 1.34 -28.91
CA PHE A 104 -9.38 2.67 -28.34
C PHE A 104 -8.89 3.78 -29.27
N THR A 105 -7.93 3.49 -30.17
CA THR A 105 -7.45 4.51 -31.14
C THR A 105 -8.45 4.79 -32.24
N ILE A 106 -9.35 3.84 -32.53
CA ILE A 106 -10.44 3.99 -33.49
C ILE A 106 -11.63 4.76 -32.85
N SER A 107 -11.70 4.75 -31.52
CA SER A 107 -12.74 5.49 -30.78
C SER A 107 -12.43 6.99 -30.73
N PRO A 108 -13.44 7.89 -30.74
CA PRO A 108 -13.26 9.35 -30.66
C PRO A 108 -12.78 9.82 -29.27
N VAL A 109 -12.16 8.96 -28.47
CA VAL A 109 -11.68 9.28 -27.12
C VAL A 109 -10.26 9.85 -27.17
N LYS A 110 -10.03 10.97 -26.51
CA LYS A 110 -8.70 11.59 -26.43
C LYS A 110 -7.72 10.68 -25.65
N ARG A 111 -6.51 10.51 -26.18
CA ARG A 111 -5.45 9.71 -25.54
C ARG A 111 -5.14 10.15 -24.09
N SER A 112 -5.21 11.47 -23.81
CA SER A 112 -5.02 12.01 -22.46
C SER A 112 -6.12 11.53 -21.48
N THR A 113 -7.36 11.38 -21.94
CA THR A 113 -8.46 10.86 -21.11
C THR A 113 -8.26 9.41 -20.74
N MET A 114 -7.69 8.61 -21.65
CA MET A 114 -7.34 7.21 -21.35
C MET A 114 -6.20 7.12 -20.33
N ALA A 115 -5.10 7.84 -20.55
CA ALA A 115 -3.98 7.88 -19.61
C ALA A 115 -4.42 8.31 -18.20
N LEU A 116 -5.25 9.34 -18.12
CA LEU A 116 -5.79 9.83 -16.86
C LEU A 116 -6.71 8.80 -16.18
N SER A 117 -7.47 8.02 -16.95
CA SER A 117 -8.33 6.97 -16.38
C SER A 117 -7.53 5.80 -15.80
N TYR A 118 -6.40 5.42 -16.41
CA TYR A 118 -5.48 4.44 -15.83
C TYR A 118 -4.84 4.95 -14.53
N TYR A 119 -4.37 6.21 -14.54
CA TYR A 119 -3.80 6.82 -13.33
C TYR A 119 -4.79 6.85 -12.17
N VAL A 120 -6.02 7.33 -12.40
CA VAL A 120 -7.05 7.39 -11.35
C VAL A 120 -7.46 5.99 -10.88
N ALA A 121 -7.51 5.00 -11.79
CA ALA A 121 -7.78 3.62 -11.41
C ALA A 121 -6.64 3.02 -10.55
N THR A 122 -5.37 3.28 -10.92
CA THR A 122 -4.21 2.86 -10.13
C THR A 122 -4.24 3.49 -8.74
N PHE A 123 -4.49 4.80 -8.66
CA PHE A 123 -4.63 5.50 -7.39
C PHE A 123 -5.73 4.88 -6.52
N ALA A 124 -6.92 4.64 -7.07
CA ALA A 124 -8.02 4.03 -6.34
C ALA A 124 -7.70 2.61 -5.85
N ASN A 125 -7.11 1.77 -6.70
CA ASN A 125 -6.69 0.42 -6.34
C ASN A 125 -5.65 0.43 -5.21
N THR A 126 -4.65 1.29 -5.32
CA THR A 126 -3.61 1.46 -4.29
C THR A 126 -4.20 1.90 -2.96
N MET A 127 -5.11 2.88 -2.97
CA MET A 127 -5.80 3.33 -1.76
C MET A 127 -6.58 2.20 -1.09
N ILE A 128 -7.35 1.41 -1.85
CA ILE A 128 -8.16 0.31 -1.30
C ILE A 128 -7.25 -0.75 -0.66
N VAL A 129 -6.21 -1.18 -1.35
CA VAL A 129 -5.32 -2.24 -0.85
C VAL A 129 -4.49 -1.75 0.33
N CYS A 130 -3.99 -0.50 0.32
CA CYS A 130 -3.26 0.07 1.45
C CYS A 130 -4.13 0.27 2.68
N LEU A 131 -5.40 0.67 2.52
CA LEU A 131 -6.35 0.73 3.63
C LEU A 131 -6.60 -0.65 4.23
N PHE A 132 -6.70 -1.68 3.40
CA PHE A 132 -6.84 -3.05 3.87
C PHE A 132 -5.59 -3.53 4.62
N ALA A 133 -4.39 -3.26 4.09
CA ALA A 133 -3.12 -3.58 4.73
C ALA A 133 -2.95 -2.84 6.07
N LEU A 134 -3.34 -1.56 6.12
CA LEU A 134 -3.35 -0.77 7.35
C LEU A 134 -4.30 -1.37 8.39
N GLY A 135 -5.49 -1.81 7.98
CA GLY A 135 -6.44 -2.49 8.86
C GLY A 135 -5.83 -3.74 9.52
N ILE A 136 -5.14 -4.57 8.77
CA ILE A 136 -4.44 -5.75 9.29
C ILE A 136 -3.32 -5.34 10.27
N CYS A 137 -2.54 -4.32 9.95
CA CYS A 137 -1.52 -3.78 10.84
C CYS A 137 -2.09 -3.27 12.16
N LEU A 138 -3.20 -2.53 12.12
CA LEU A 138 -3.85 -2.02 13.33
C LEU A 138 -4.37 -3.16 14.22
N ILE A 139 -4.92 -4.21 13.63
CA ILE A 139 -5.34 -5.41 14.37
C ILE A 139 -4.13 -6.05 15.06
N TYR A 140 -3.01 -6.22 14.35
CA TYR A 140 -1.78 -6.74 14.93
C TYR A 140 -1.26 -5.89 16.09
N LEU A 141 -1.19 -4.58 15.92
CA LEU A 141 -0.74 -3.64 16.96
C LEU A 141 -1.69 -3.65 18.18
N SER A 142 -2.98 -3.83 17.97
CA SER A 142 -3.95 -4.00 19.07
C SER A 142 -3.66 -5.24 19.93
N CYS A 143 -3.14 -6.31 19.32
CA CYS A 143 -2.76 -7.52 20.04
C CYS A 143 -1.43 -7.40 20.81
N VAL A 144 -0.49 -6.61 20.27
CA VAL A 144 0.85 -6.44 20.91
C VAL A 144 0.84 -5.32 21.97
N GLY A 145 -0.08 -4.38 21.87
CA GLY A 145 -0.24 -3.24 22.76
C GLY A 145 -0.54 -1.98 21.96
N TRP A 146 -1.67 -1.35 22.19
CA TRP A 146 -2.10 -0.17 21.47
C TRP A 146 -1.25 1.05 21.85
N PHE A 147 -0.52 1.60 20.90
CA PHE A 147 0.36 2.77 21.08
C PHE A 147 -0.08 3.99 20.27
N LEU A 148 -0.96 3.79 19.27
CA LEU A 148 -1.35 4.84 18.34
C LEU A 148 -2.49 5.67 18.89
N SER A 149 -2.33 6.99 18.85
CA SER A 149 -3.43 7.95 19.06
C SER A 149 -4.29 8.03 17.79
N PHE A 150 -5.53 8.46 17.93
CA PHE A 150 -6.39 8.71 16.76
C PHE A 150 -5.76 9.69 15.76
N ALA A 151 -5.02 10.69 16.26
CA ALA A 151 -4.26 11.62 15.42
C ALA A 151 -3.18 10.93 14.59
N ASP A 152 -2.47 9.95 15.16
CA ASP A 152 -1.40 9.20 14.45
C ASP A 152 -1.97 8.40 13.28
N VAL A 153 -3.14 7.79 13.47
CA VAL A 153 -3.84 7.07 12.38
C VAL A 153 -4.24 8.01 11.25
N MET A 154 -4.67 9.23 11.57
CA MET A 154 -4.98 10.25 10.56
C MET A 154 -3.74 10.69 9.79
N PHE A 155 -2.58 10.85 10.44
CA PHE A 155 -1.32 11.16 9.77
C PHE A 155 -0.86 10.00 8.87
N ILE A 156 -0.97 8.75 9.32
CA ILE A 156 -0.66 7.57 8.50
C ILE A 156 -1.55 7.52 7.24
N LEU A 157 -2.84 7.82 7.38
CA LEU A 157 -3.75 7.90 6.23
C LEU A 157 -3.33 8.99 5.24
N LEU A 158 -2.89 10.15 5.75
CA LEU A 158 -2.39 11.24 4.92
C LEU A 158 -1.12 10.82 4.17
N ASP A 159 -0.20 10.12 4.84
CA ASP A 159 1.01 9.58 4.22
C ASP A 159 0.69 8.57 3.12
N VAL A 160 -0.30 7.69 3.33
CA VAL A 160 -0.76 6.74 2.29
C VAL A 160 -1.31 7.48 1.07
N VAL A 161 -2.08 8.55 1.27
CA VAL A 161 -2.59 9.37 0.16
C VAL A 161 -1.45 10.02 -0.61
N LEU A 162 -0.47 10.59 0.09
CA LEU A 162 0.70 11.21 -0.54
C LEU A 162 1.54 10.19 -1.31
N LEU A 163 1.81 9.02 -0.72
CA LEU A 163 2.53 7.93 -1.36
C LEU A 163 1.81 7.39 -2.61
N ALA A 164 0.49 7.31 -2.58
CA ALA A 164 -0.29 6.83 -3.72
C ALA A 164 -0.36 7.85 -4.87
N LEU A 165 -0.18 9.16 -4.58
CA LEU A 165 -0.15 10.23 -5.58
C LEU A 165 1.16 10.26 -6.37
N PHE A 166 2.28 9.87 -5.76
CA PHE A 166 3.61 9.83 -6.37
C PHE A 166 3.88 8.50 -7.07
#